data_6e2f63bda3d7118c6d0a878d2a6ec54a
#
_entry.id   6e2f63bda3d7118c6d0a878d2a6ec54a
#
_cell.length_a   1.000
_cell.length_b   1.000
_cell.length_c   1.000
_cell.angle_alpha   90.00
_cell.angle_beta   90.00
_cell.angle_gamma   90.00
#
_symmetry.space_group_name_H-M   'P 1'
#
loop_
_entity.id
_entity.type
_entity.pdbx_description
1 polymer ?
#
loop_
_entity_poly.entity_id
_entity_poly.type
_entity_poly.pdbx_seq_one_letter_code
_entity_poly.pdbx_strand_id
1 'polypeptide(L)'
;MANRILISVQDGIEKPEWLDGVEPFVQTVMEKLSYDKEEISVLFCSNEFIQELNKNYRHIDSATDVLSFENGEEYEDEEGVWFCAGDIAVSLDMLPENAEYFETDANTELKRLLIHGVLHLNGMDHYEEHIEKGV
;
A
#
# COMPACT_ATOMS: atom_id res chain seq x y z
N MET A 1 -8.46 -16.60 8.81
CA MET A 1 -7.31 -16.30 7.95
C MET A 1 -6.31 -15.43 8.70
N ALA A 2 -5.04 -15.69 8.51
CA ALA A 2 -3.99 -14.96 9.23
C ALA A 2 -3.02 -14.33 8.22
N ASN A 3 -2.85 -13.02 8.31
CA ASN A 3 -1.89 -12.28 7.50
C ASN A 3 -1.04 -11.41 8.40
N ARG A 4 0.16 -11.07 7.95
CA ARG A 4 1.08 -10.21 8.69
C ARG A 4 1.18 -8.87 7.99
N ILE A 5 0.85 -7.82 8.70
CA ILE A 5 0.86 -6.47 8.15
C ILE A 5 1.74 -5.60 9.03
N LEU A 6 2.81 -5.09 8.44
CA LEU A 6 3.79 -4.26 9.13
C LEU A 6 3.58 -2.82 8.70
N ILE A 7 3.20 -1.97 9.65
CA ILE A 7 2.91 -0.56 9.38
C ILE A 7 4.04 0.29 9.96
N SER A 8 4.58 1.19 9.14
CA SER A 8 5.62 2.11 9.58
C SER A 8 5.43 3.50 9.01
N VAL A 9 6.04 4.48 9.65
CA VAL A 9 6.04 5.88 9.22
C VAL A 9 7.49 6.30 9.10
N GLN A 10 7.82 7.03 8.05
CA GLN A 10 9.18 7.55 7.83
C GLN A 10 9.66 8.34 9.06
N ASP A 11 10.91 8.15 9.44
CA ASP A 11 11.52 8.87 10.56
C ASP A 11 11.39 10.38 10.34
N GLY A 12 11.05 11.09 11.42
CA GLY A 12 10.89 12.54 11.39
C GLY A 12 9.49 13.01 11.01
N ILE A 13 8.60 12.11 10.65
CA ILE A 13 7.21 12.44 10.36
C ILE A 13 6.34 12.07 11.55
N GLU A 14 5.45 12.97 11.94
CA GLU A 14 4.50 12.71 13.03
C GLU A 14 3.52 11.62 12.61
N LYS A 15 3.26 10.68 13.51
CA LYS A 15 2.33 9.59 13.25
C LYS A 15 0.89 10.11 13.13
N PRO A 16 0.20 9.81 12.03
CA PRO A 16 -1.20 10.22 11.89
C PRO A 16 -2.10 9.57 12.94
N GLU A 17 -3.15 10.27 13.33
CA GLU A 17 -4.12 9.77 14.32
C GLU A 17 -4.83 8.50 13.87
N TRP A 18 -5.01 8.34 12.56
CA TRP A 18 -5.71 7.19 11.99
C TRP A 18 -4.80 5.97 11.76
N LEU A 19 -3.53 6.06 12.13
CA LEU A 19 -2.55 5.00 11.83
C LEU A 19 -2.96 3.63 12.39
N ASP A 20 -3.51 3.60 13.59
CA ASP A 20 -3.91 2.34 14.24
C ASP A 20 -5.03 1.60 13.51
N GLY A 21 -5.77 2.28 12.66
CA GLY A 21 -6.84 1.67 11.88
C GLY A 21 -6.37 1.03 10.58
N VAL A 22 -5.11 1.24 10.19
CA VAL A 22 -4.61 0.75 8.89
C VAL A 22 -4.48 -0.77 8.87
N GLU A 23 -3.85 -1.34 9.89
CA GLU A 23 -3.67 -2.79 9.95
C GLU A 23 -5.00 -3.56 9.91
N PRO A 24 -6.00 -3.23 10.77
CA PRO A 24 -7.29 -3.90 10.69
C PRO A 24 -7.97 -3.76 9.34
N PHE A 25 -7.83 -2.59 8.71
CA PHE A 25 -8.42 -2.37 7.39
C PHE A 25 -7.78 -3.26 6.33
N VAL A 26 -6.45 -3.32 6.30
CA VAL A 26 -5.72 -4.16 5.34
C VAL A 26 -6.03 -5.63 5.58
N GLN A 27 -6.13 -6.06 6.85
CA GLN A 27 -6.54 -7.43 7.18
C GLN A 27 -7.89 -7.74 6.57
N THR A 28 -8.86 -6.84 6.73
CA THR A 28 -10.21 -7.04 6.19
C THR A 28 -10.18 -7.15 4.66
N VAL A 29 -9.40 -6.30 4.00
CA VAL A 29 -9.25 -6.34 2.54
C VAL A 29 -8.70 -7.69 2.10
N MET A 30 -7.63 -8.15 2.76
CA MET A 30 -7.00 -9.42 2.41
C MET A 30 -7.93 -10.61 2.65
N GLU A 31 -8.69 -10.58 3.73
CA GLU A 31 -9.67 -11.63 4.03
C GLU A 31 -10.77 -11.69 2.96
N LYS A 32 -11.26 -10.53 2.53
CA LYS A 32 -12.28 -10.46 1.49
C LYS A 32 -11.76 -10.95 0.14
N LEU A 33 -10.47 -10.83 -0.09
CA LEU A 33 -9.82 -11.33 -1.30
C LEU A 33 -9.36 -12.79 -1.14
N SER A 34 -9.65 -13.40 -0.01
CA SER A 34 -9.30 -14.78 0.30
C SER A 34 -7.79 -15.04 0.39
N TYR A 35 -7.04 -14.03 0.79
CA TYR A 35 -5.59 -14.19 1.03
C TYR A 35 -5.36 -14.69 2.45
N ASP A 36 -4.43 -15.61 2.59
CA ASP A 36 -4.08 -16.21 3.87
C ASP A 36 -2.58 -16.47 3.89
N LYS A 37 -1.95 -16.26 5.02
CA LYS A 37 -0.51 -16.47 5.18
C LYS A 37 0.32 -15.56 4.26
N GLU A 38 -0.14 -14.33 4.05
CA GLU A 38 0.62 -13.32 3.30
C GLU A 38 1.16 -12.25 4.24
N GLU A 39 2.33 -11.73 3.88
CA GLU A 39 2.95 -10.62 4.59
C GLU A 39 3.05 -9.42 3.68
N ILE A 40 2.62 -8.27 4.17
CA ILE A 40 2.67 -6.99 3.44
C ILE A 40 3.20 -5.92 4.39
N SER A 41 4.12 -5.08 3.91
CA SER A 41 4.60 -3.91 4.65
C SER A 41 4.01 -2.66 4.04
N VAL A 42 3.58 -1.71 4.87
CA VAL A 42 3.08 -0.41 4.42
C VAL A 42 3.92 0.69 5.09
N LEU A 43 4.51 1.54 4.29
CA LEU A 43 5.29 2.69 4.76
C LEU A 43 4.59 3.98 4.37
N PHE A 44 4.34 4.85 5.34
CA PHE A 44 3.82 6.20 5.10
C PHE A 44 5.00 7.18 5.09
N CYS A 45 5.10 7.97 4.04
CA CYS A 45 6.27 8.83 3.82
C CYS A 45 5.89 10.16 3.18
N SER A 46 6.90 11.02 2.98
CA SER A 46 6.73 12.32 2.34
C SER A 46 6.81 12.22 0.82
N ASN A 47 6.41 13.30 0.13
CA ASN A 47 6.58 13.41 -1.31
C ASN A 47 8.04 13.28 -1.72
N GLU A 48 8.95 13.87 -0.96
CA GLU A 48 10.38 13.81 -1.27
C GLU A 48 10.90 12.39 -1.21
N PHE A 49 10.49 11.65 -0.19
CA PHE A 49 10.94 10.27 -0.01
C PHE A 49 10.40 9.36 -1.11
N ILE A 50 9.12 9.48 -1.42
CA ILE A 50 8.51 8.62 -2.45
C ILE A 50 9.02 8.97 -3.84
N GLN A 51 9.40 10.24 -4.08
CA GLN A 51 10.03 10.65 -5.32
C GLN A 51 11.38 9.96 -5.49
N GLU A 52 12.18 9.87 -4.43
CA GLU A 52 13.45 9.14 -4.44
C GLU A 52 13.24 7.65 -4.76
N LEU A 53 12.25 7.04 -4.14
CA LEU A 53 11.93 5.64 -4.42
C LEU A 53 11.52 5.45 -5.88
N ASN A 54 10.69 6.33 -6.40
CA ASN A 54 10.20 6.27 -7.77
C ASN A 54 11.35 6.45 -8.77
N LYS A 55 12.23 7.39 -8.48
CA LYS A 55 13.41 7.66 -9.30
C LYS A 55 14.36 6.45 -9.33
N ASN A 56 14.66 5.89 -8.15
CA ASN A 56 15.64 4.81 -8.02
C ASN A 56 15.14 3.47 -8.56
N TYR A 57 13.86 3.17 -8.40
CA TYR A 57 13.32 1.85 -8.74
C TYR A 57 12.53 1.82 -10.03
N ARG A 58 11.96 2.93 -10.45
CA ARG A 58 11.16 3.00 -11.68
C ARG A 58 11.72 3.96 -12.72
N HIS A 59 12.79 4.67 -12.37
CA HIS A 59 13.44 5.67 -13.24
C HIS A 59 12.52 6.84 -13.61
N ILE A 60 11.60 7.16 -12.70
CA ILE A 60 10.67 8.28 -12.86
C ILE A 60 10.98 9.29 -11.76
N ASP A 61 11.50 10.45 -12.11
CA ASP A 61 11.88 11.48 -11.16
C ASP A 61 10.70 12.38 -10.82
N SER A 62 9.73 11.83 -10.12
CA SER A 62 8.56 12.57 -9.66
C SER A 62 7.94 11.86 -8.47
N ALA A 63 7.23 12.63 -7.63
CA ALA A 63 6.45 12.06 -6.54
C ALA A 63 5.20 11.39 -7.10
N THR A 64 4.69 10.42 -6.38
CA THR A 64 3.45 9.74 -6.71
C THR A 64 2.69 9.50 -5.40
N ASP A 65 1.43 9.11 -5.49
CA ASP A 65 0.61 8.84 -4.30
C ASP A 65 0.95 7.49 -3.65
N VAL A 66 1.20 6.47 -4.45
CA VAL A 66 1.49 5.13 -3.95
C VAL A 66 2.46 4.40 -4.87
N LEU A 67 3.34 3.60 -4.27
CA LEU A 67 4.23 2.69 -4.99
C LEU A 67 4.11 1.31 -4.36
N SER A 68 4.12 0.28 -5.19
CA SER A 68 4.10 -1.11 -4.74
C SER A 68 5.33 -1.83 -5.26
N PHE A 69 6.00 -2.57 -4.39
CA PHE A 69 7.21 -3.32 -4.71
C PHE A 69 6.96 -4.79 -4.44
N GLU A 70 6.78 -5.58 -5.50
CA GLU A 70 6.54 -7.01 -5.38
C GLU A 70 7.78 -7.73 -4.87
N ASN A 71 7.59 -8.70 -3.99
CA ASN A 71 8.67 -9.52 -3.47
C ASN A 71 8.55 -10.95 -3.99
N GLY A 72 7.51 -11.67 -3.59
CA GLY A 72 7.23 -13.01 -4.08
C GLY A 72 8.01 -14.13 -3.39
N GLU A 73 8.76 -13.83 -2.34
CA GLU A 73 9.50 -14.85 -1.60
C GLU A 73 8.61 -15.56 -0.59
N GLU A 74 8.90 -16.83 -0.37
CA GLU A 74 8.23 -17.59 0.68
C GLU A 74 9.21 -17.89 1.79
N TYR A 75 8.70 -17.94 3.03
CA TYR A 75 9.50 -18.38 4.18
C TYR A 75 8.61 -19.22 5.10
N GLU A 76 9.24 -20.06 5.91
CA GLU A 76 8.54 -20.94 6.82
C GLU A 76 8.89 -20.62 8.26
N ASP A 77 7.90 -20.62 9.13
CA ASP A 77 8.10 -20.50 10.55
C ASP A 77 7.21 -21.53 11.28
N GLU A 78 7.07 -21.40 12.60
CA GLU A 78 6.29 -22.34 13.41
C GLU A 78 4.80 -22.40 13.01
N GLU A 79 4.29 -21.33 12.38
CA GLU A 79 2.89 -21.26 11.97
C GLU A 79 2.66 -21.77 10.55
N GLY A 80 3.72 -22.10 9.83
CA GLY A 80 3.63 -22.62 8.47
C GLY A 80 4.37 -21.79 7.44
N VAL A 81 3.98 -21.91 6.19
CA VAL A 81 4.60 -21.21 5.06
C VAL A 81 3.91 -19.88 4.84
N TRP A 82 4.71 -18.81 4.75
CA TRP A 82 4.23 -17.45 4.52
C TRP A 82 4.72 -16.95 3.17
N PHE A 83 3.85 -16.22 2.48
CA PHE A 83 4.18 -15.57 1.20
C PHE A 83 4.40 -14.09 1.45
N CYS A 84 5.61 -13.59 1.18
CA CYS A 84 5.90 -12.17 1.29
C CYS A 84 5.48 -11.50 -0.02
N ALA A 85 4.33 -10.84 0.00
CA ALA A 85 3.80 -10.19 -1.20
C ALA A 85 4.61 -8.96 -1.58
N GLY A 86 5.05 -8.19 -0.60
CA GLY A 86 5.91 -7.04 -0.85
C GLY A 86 5.62 -5.83 0.03
N ASP A 87 5.99 -4.66 -0.50
CA ASP A 87 5.93 -3.39 0.22
C ASP A 87 5.07 -2.38 -0.53
N ILE A 88 4.32 -1.58 0.24
CA ILE A 88 3.52 -0.47 -0.29
C ILE A 88 4.04 0.81 0.37
N ALA A 89 4.39 1.81 -0.43
CA ALA A 89 4.75 3.14 0.07
C ALA A 89 3.64 4.12 -0.31
N VAL A 90 3.17 4.90 0.67
CA VAL A 90 2.08 5.87 0.48
C VAL A 90 2.58 7.26 0.87
N SER A 91 2.37 8.24 0.00
CA SER A 91 2.72 9.63 0.29
C SER A 91 1.62 10.27 1.14
N LEU A 92 1.98 10.68 2.36
CA LEU A 92 1.07 11.41 3.23
C LEU A 92 0.71 12.78 2.65
N ASP A 93 1.64 13.40 1.94
CA ASP A 93 1.44 14.73 1.36
C ASP A 93 0.40 14.72 0.23
N MET A 94 0.28 13.61 -0.46
CA MET A 94 -0.66 13.47 -1.59
C MET A 94 -2.09 13.15 -1.15
N LEU A 95 -2.30 12.65 0.06
CA LEU A 95 -3.63 12.25 0.52
C LEU A 95 -4.66 13.38 0.47
N PRO A 96 -4.40 14.57 1.08
CA PRO A 96 -5.39 15.64 1.03
C PRO A 96 -5.57 16.21 -0.38
N GLU A 97 -4.50 16.30 -1.17
CA GLU A 97 -4.58 16.80 -2.54
C GLU A 97 -5.41 15.89 -3.42
N ASN A 98 -5.18 14.58 -3.31
CA ASN A 98 -5.93 13.59 -4.09
C ASN A 98 -7.39 13.55 -3.65
N ALA A 99 -7.65 13.64 -2.35
CA ALA A 99 -9.01 13.65 -1.83
C ALA A 99 -9.81 14.82 -2.39
N GLU A 100 -9.19 15.99 -2.44
CA GLU A 100 -9.83 17.18 -3.02
C GLU A 100 -10.08 16.99 -4.50
N TYR A 101 -9.10 16.48 -5.22
CA TYR A 101 -9.21 16.24 -6.66
C TYR A 101 -10.36 15.30 -7.01
N PHE A 102 -10.54 14.22 -6.22
CA PHE A 102 -11.60 13.24 -6.45
C PHE A 102 -12.91 13.57 -5.72
N GLU A 103 -13.00 14.75 -5.12
CA GLU A 103 -14.20 15.20 -4.39
C GLU A 103 -14.61 14.22 -3.28
N THR A 104 -13.62 13.71 -2.55
CA THR A 104 -13.83 12.77 -1.45
C THR A 104 -13.01 13.19 -0.23
N ASP A 105 -13.06 12.43 0.86
CA ASP A 105 -12.24 12.71 2.03
C ASP A 105 -10.94 11.91 2.02
N ALA A 106 -9.99 12.34 2.86
CA ALA A 106 -8.68 11.71 2.93
C ALA A 106 -8.75 10.24 3.37
N ASN A 107 -9.71 9.90 4.21
CA ASN A 107 -9.90 8.52 4.68
C ASN A 107 -10.33 7.60 3.53
N THR A 108 -11.24 8.05 2.70
CA THR A 108 -11.69 7.30 1.52
C THR A 108 -10.54 7.13 0.52
N GLU A 109 -9.76 8.20 0.30
CA GLU A 109 -8.62 8.15 -0.60
C GLU A 109 -7.54 7.19 -0.06
N LEU A 110 -7.28 7.22 1.23
CA LEU A 110 -6.33 6.30 1.86
C LEU A 110 -6.73 4.84 1.61
N LYS A 111 -8.01 4.54 1.83
CA LYS A 111 -8.53 3.19 1.62
C LYS A 111 -8.39 2.76 0.16
N ARG A 112 -8.65 3.67 -0.78
CA ARG A 112 -8.48 3.40 -2.21
C ARG A 112 -7.02 3.04 -2.52
N LEU A 113 -6.07 3.81 -2.01
CA LEU A 113 -4.66 3.56 -2.23
C LEU A 113 -4.19 2.24 -1.62
N LEU A 114 -4.68 1.90 -0.44
CA LEU A 114 -4.32 0.64 0.22
C LEU A 114 -4.86 -0.56 -0.54
N ILE A 115 -6.11 -0.50 -1.00
CA ILE A 115 -6.70 -1.57 -1.82
C ILE A 115 -5.91 -1.73 -3.11
N HIS A 116 -5.61 -0.62 -3.76
CA HIS A 116 -4.81 -0.59 -4.99
C HIS A 116 -3.47 -1.28 -4.80
N GLY A 117 -2.76 -0.93 -3.71
CA GLY A 117 -1.46 -1.52 -3.40
C GLY A 117 -1.54 -3.02 -3.13
N VAL A 118 -2.53 -3.47 -2.36
CA VAL A 118 -2.72 -4.89 -2.05
C VAL A 118 -2.97 -5.69 -3.33
N LEU A 119 -3.86 -5.20 -4.20
CA LEU A 119 -4.16 -5.86 -5.47
C LEU A 119 -2.93 -5.91 -6.36
N HIS A 120 -2.19 -4.81 -6.42
CA HIS A 120 -0.97 -4.71 -7.23
C HIS A 120 0.07 -5.76 -6.81
N LEU A 121 0.28 -5.91 -5.51
CA LEU A 121 1.23 -6.90 -4.98
C LEU A 121 0.83 -8.34 -5.29
N ASN A 122 -0.43 -8.56 -5.59
CA ASN A 122 -0.96 -9.89 -5.91
C ASN A 122 -1.22 -10.08 -7.41
N GLY A 123 -0.58 -9.24 -8.23
CA GLY A 123 -0.59 -9.42 -9.68
C GLY A 123 -1.84 -8.96 -10.38
N MET A 124 -2.62 -8.08 -9.76
CA MET A 124 -3.89 -7.59 -10.31
C MET A 124 -3.75 -6.29 -11.11
N ASP A 125 -2.55 -6.01 -11.61
CA ASP A 125 -2.23 -4.77 -12.32
C ASP A 125 -3.14 -4.51 -13.51
N HIS A 126 -3.34 -5.51 -14.34
CA HIS A 126 -4.17 -5.37 -15.53
C HIS A 126 -5.63 -5.09 -15.19
N TYR A 127 -6.10 -5.70 -14.11
CA TYR A 127 -7.46 -5.50 -13.65
C TYR A 127 -7.66 -4.08 -13.17
N GLU A 128 -6.74 -3.56 -12.37
CA GLU A 128 -6.77 -2.19 -11.87
C GLU A 128 -6.66 -1.17 -12.98
N GLU A 129 -5.71 -1.37 -13.88
CA GLU A 129 -5.50 -0.49 -15.00
C GLU A 129 -6.76 -0.38 -15.85
N HIS A 130 -7.43 -1.50 -16.03
CA HIS A 130 -8.67 -1.57 -16.79
C HIS A 130 -9.78 -0.75 -16.11
N ILE A 131 -9.90 -0.86 -14.79
CA ILE A 131 -10.88 -0.11 -14.01
C ILE A 131 -10.57 1.38 -14.03
N GLU A 132 -9.32 1.75 -13.83
CA GLU A 132 -8.88 3.15 -13.79
C GLU A 132 -9.13 3.88 -15.10
N LYS A 133 -9.14 3.17 -16.20
CA LYS A 133 -9.42 3.74 -17.50
C LYS A 133 -10.92 3.88 -17.78
N GLY A 134 -11.75 3.61 -16.78
CA GLY A 134 -13.19 3.77 -16.89
C GLY A 134 -13.90 2.70 -17.68
N VAL A 135 -13.31 1.55 -17.71
CA VAL A 135 -13.85 0.42 -18.48
C VAL A 135 -14.65 -0.51 -17.62
#